data_f54a24052faa5083f9c917a7a0895228
#
_entry.id   f54a24052faa5083f9c917a7a0895228
#
_cell.length_a   1.000
_cell.length_b   1.000
_cell.length_c   1.000
_cell.angle_alpha   90.00
_cell.angle_beta   90.00
_cell.angle_gamma   90.00
#
_symmetry.space_group_name_H-M   'P 1'
#
loop_
_entity.id
_entity.type
_entity.pdbx_description
1 polymer ?
#
loop_
_entity_poly.entity_id
_entity_poly.type
_entity_poly.pdbx_seq_one_letter_code
_entity_poly.pdbx_strand_id
1 'polypeptide(L)'
;MNYLPQDSAPQMPSSRYVLPSFEERTPYGYKRQDPYAKLFEDRIIFLGTQVDDASADDIMAQLLVLEAQDPDRDITLYINSPGGSFTAMTAIYDTMQFIRPEIQTVCLGQAASAAAVLLDRKSTRLNSSHEFVS
;
A
#
# COMPACT_ATOMS: atom_id res chain seq x y z
N MET A 1 -17.19 -26.48 21.28
CA MET A 1 -16.75 -26.50 20.98
C MET A 1 -16.22 -26.08 20.56
N ASN A 2 -16.03 -25.91 20.40
CA ASN A 2 -15.42 -25.72 19.96
C ASN A 2 -14.88 -25.33 19.28
N TYR A 3 -14.71 -25.18 18.97
CA TYR A 3 -14.09 -25.03 18.38
C TYR A 3 -13.72 -24.54 17.66
N LEU A 4 -13.61 -24.28 17.39
CA LEU A 4 -13.20 -23.98 16.74
C LEU A 4 -12.69 -23.35 16.23
N PRO A 5 -12.63 -23.10 16.16
CA PRO A 5 -12.24 -22.46 15.51
C PRO A 5 -11.38 -22.21 15.14
N GLN A 6 -10.96 -22.39 15.26
CA GLN A 6 -10.11 -22.25 14.92
C GLN A 6 -9.70 -22.43 14.12
N ASP A 7 -9.78 -22.70 13.94
CA ASP A 7 -9.44 -22.94 13.10
C ASP A 7 -9.51 -22.42 12.24
N SER A 8 -9.87 -22.22 12.27
CA SER A 8 -9.96 -21.67 11.38
C SER A 8 -9.16 -20.89 11.07
N ALA A 9 -8.78 -20.63 11.52
CA ALA A 9 -8.10 -19.81 11.20
C ALA A 9 -7.17 -19.88 10.34
N PRO A 10 -7.01 -20.01 9.93
CA PRO A 10 -6.09 -19.86 9.33
C PRO A 10 -5.65 -19.28 8.60
N GLN A 11 -5.89 -18.93 8.51
CA GLN A 11 -5.60 -18.48 7.79
C GLN A 11 -4.67 -17.63 7.54
N MET A 12 -3.80 -17.56 8.05
CA MET A 12 -2.68 -16.77 7.65
C MET A 12 -2.12 -17.23 6.38
N PRO A 13 -1.84 -16.32 5.43
CA PRO A 13 -1.13 -16.71 4.22
C PRO A 13 0.20 -17.31 4.61
N SER A 14 0.62 -18.30 3.86
CA SER A 14 1.85 -18.98 4.17
C SER A 14 3.06 -18.07 4.10
N SER A 15 2.98 -17.02 3.29
CA SER A 15 4.12 -16.13 3.10
C SER A 15 4.15 -15.00 4.12
N ARG A 16 3.19 -14.98 5.03
CA ARG A 16 3.12 -13.88 5.96
C ARG A 16 3.18 -14.40 7.40
N TYR A 17 4.07 -13.85 8.15
CA TYR A 17 4.13 -14.13 9.56
C TYR A 17 3.27 -13.11 10.30
N VAL A 18 3.12 -13.30 11.59
CA VAL A 18 2.34 -12.38 12.41
C VAL A 18 2.98 -11.01 12.38
N LEU A 19 2.21 -10.01 12.09
CA LEU A 19 2.69 -8.66 12.01
C LEU A 19 3.03 -8.14 13.40
N PRO A 20 4.23 -7.60 13.61
CA PRO A 20 4.54 -7.05 14.91
C PRO A 20 3.69 -5.81 15.18
N SER A 21 3.37 -5.61 16.43
CA SER A 21 2.70 -4.39 16.84
C SER A 21 3.54 -3.71 17.90
N PHE A 22 3.28 -2.45 18.13
CA PHE A 22 3.99 -1.68 19.13
C PHE A 22 3.02 -0.74 19.79
N GLU A 23 3.41 -0.19 20.94
CA GLU A 23 2.58 0.77 21.65
C GLU A 23 3.14 2.15 21.45
N GLU A 24 2.24 3.07 21.16
CA GLU A 24 2.62 4.45 20.96
C GLU A 24 1.98 5.28 22.05
N ARG A 25 2.78 6.15 22.66
CA ARG A 25 2.26 7.02 23.70
C ARG A 25 1.50 8.17 23.07
N THR A 26 0.32 8.43 23.58
CA THR A 26 -0.50 9.53 23.11
C THR A 26 -0.94 10.36 24.30
N PRO A 27 -1.51 11.56 24.08
CA PRO A 27 -2.02 12.37 25.18
C PRO A 27 -3.10 11.67 25.98
N TYR A 28 -3.71 10.65 25.42
CA TYR A 28 -4.81 9.93 26.09
C TYR A 28 -4.41 8.56 26.57
N GLY A 29 -3.11 8.24 26.56
CA GLY A 29 -2.62 6.94 27.01
C GLY A 29 -1.80 6.26 25.93
N TYR A 30 -1.91 4.96 25.86
CA TYR A 30 -1.15 4.19 24.88
C TYR A 30 -2.07 3.69 23.79
N LYS A 31 -1.54 3.63 22.58
CA LYS A 31 -2.27 3.17 21.42
C LYS A 31 -1.46 2.07 20.78
N ARG A 32 -2.11 0.93 20.53
CA ARG A 32 -1.44 -0.17 19.87
C ARG A 32 -1.51 0.05 18.37
N GLN A 33 -0.37 -0.10 17.70
CA GLN A 33 -0.25 0.15 16.29
C GLN A 33 0.51 -0.95 15.62
N ASP A 34 0.22 -1.22 14.36
CA ASP A 34 1.12 -2.00 13.53
C ASP A 34 1.83 -1.05 12.56
N PRO A 35 2.92 -1.50 11.94
CA PRO A 35 3.71 -0.61 11.08
C PRO A 35 2.90 -0.03 9.92
N TYR A 36 2.03 -0.82 9.32
CA TYR A 36 1.27 -0.32 8.19
C TYR A 36 0.28 0.76 8.60
N ALA A 37 -0.38 0.58 9.73
CA ALA A 37 -1.29 1.59 10.23
C ALA A 37 -0.56 2.88 10.54
N LYS A 38 0.65 2.76 11.09
CA LYS A 38 1.44 3.94 11.41
C LYS A 38 1.87 4.68 10.15
N LEU A 39 2.31 3.94 9.14
CA LEU A 39 2.67 4.56 7.87
C LEU A 39 1.48 5.26 7.25
N PHE A 40 0.32 4.63 7.32
CA PHE A 40 -0.88 5.20 6.76
C PHE A 40 -1.25 6.54 7.41
N GLU A 41 -1.01 6.68 8.71
CA GLU A 41 -1.24 7.96 9.37
C GLU A 41 -0.40 9.06 8.76
N ASP A 42 0.77 8.72 8.25
CA ASP A 42 1.67 9.67 7.62
C ASP A 42 1.44 9.76 6.11
N ARG A 43 0.33 9.24 5.65
CA ARG A 43 -0.09 9.26 4.24
C ARG A 43 0.86 8.48 3.35
N ILE A 44 1.31 7.37 3.87
CA ILE A 44 2.22 6.47 3.13
C ILE A 44 1.50 5.17 2.88
N ILE A 45 1.49 4.74 1.62
CA ILE A 45 0.90 3.48 1.20
C ILE A 45 2.02 2.60 0.66
N PHE A 46 1.92 1.32 0.90
CA PHE A 46 2.96 0.39 0.50
C PHE A 46 2.37 -0.69 -0.40
N LEU A 47 2.87 -0.76 -1.62
CA LEU A 47 2.51 -1.84 -2.54
C LEU A 47 3.70 -2.79 -2.59
N GLY A 48 3.65 -3.80 -1.74
CA GLY A 48 4.77 -4.71 -1.57
C GLY A 48 4.47 -6.13 -2.02
N THR A 49 3.53 -6.29 -2.94
CA THR A 49 3.12 -7.62 -3.35
C THR A 49 2.80 -7.61 -4.82
N GLN A 50 2.39 -8.76 -5.31
CA GLN A 50 1.94 -8.89 -6.68
C GLN A 50 0.68 -8.06 -6.90
N VAL A 51 0.55 -7.47 -8.07
CA VAL A 51 -0.61 -6.64 -8.40
C VAL A 51 -1.72 -7.57 -8.88
N ASP A 52 -2.74 -7.71 -8.07
CA ASP A 52 -3.92 -8.48 -8.43
C ASP A 52 -5.14 -7.70 -7.96
N ASP A 53 -6.33 -8.29 -8.13
CA ASP A 53 -7.55 -7.57 -7.81
C ASP A 53 -7.61 -7.20 -6.33
N ALA A 54 -7.18 -8.09 -5.46
CA ALA A 54 -7.25 -7.82 -4.02
C ALA A 54 -6.30 -6.71 -3.62
N SER A 55 -5.05 -6.75 -4.10
CA SER A 55 -4.10 -5.72 -3.75
C SER A 55 -4.50 -4.38 -4.37
N ALA A 56 -5.07 -4.41 -5.58
CA ALA A 56 -5.53 -3.19 -6.20
C ALA A 56 -6.67 -2.56 -5.40
N ASP A 57 -7.62 -3.36 -4.96
CA ASP A 57 -8.73 -2.85 -4.17
C ASP A 57 -8.22 -2.20 -2.89
N ASP A 58 -7.24 -2.82 -2.25
CA ASP A 58 -6.69 -2.26 -1.01
C ASP A 58 -6.01 -0.92 -1.26
N ILE A 59 -5.23 -0.83 -2.33
CA ILE A 59 -4.55 0.43 -2.65
C ILE A 59 -5.56 1.50 -2.99
N MET A 60 -6.56 1.17 -3.81
CA MET A 60 -7.57 2.14 -4.21
C MET A 60 -8.34 2.65 -3.01
N ALA A 61 -8.73 1.76 -2.10
CA ALA A 61 -9.45 2.16 -0.91
C ALA A 61 -8.62 3.11 -0.05
N GLN A 62 -7.34 2.81 0.11
CA GLN A 62 -6.46 3.65 0.90
C GLN A 62 -6.29 5.03 0.26
N LEU A 63 -6.15 5.07 -1.06
CA LEU A 63 -6.04 6.36 -1.75
C LEU A 63 -7.28 7.20 -1.55
N LEU A 64 -8.45 6.59 -1.67
CA LEU A 64 -9.70 7.31 -1.53
C LEU A 64 -9.91 7.81 -0.09
N VAL A 65 -9.52 7.01 0.89
CA VAL A 65 -9.62 7.44 2.28
C VAL A 65 -8.71 8.62 2.56
N LEU A 66 -7.47 8.56 2.04
CA LEU A 66 -6.53 9.65 2.27
C LEU A 66 -6.99 10.94 1.59
N GLU A 67 -7.57 10.82 0.40
CA GLU A 67 -8.13 12.00 -0.23
C GLU A 67 -9.25 12.60 0.61
N ALA A 68 -10.13 11.75 1.14
CA ALA A 68 -11.24 12.23 1.94
C ALA A 68 -10.77 12.92 3.21
N GLN A 69 -9.66 12.45 3.78
CA GLN A 69 -9.14 13.05 4.99
C GLN A 69 -8.52 14.42 4.76
N ASP A 70 -7.78 14.56 3.66
CA ASP A 70 -7.16 15.84 3.33
C ASP A 70 -6.80 15.82 1.84
N PRO A 71 -7.62 16.43 1.01
CA PRO A 71 -7.40 16.40 -0.43
C PRO A 71 -6.22 17.23 -0.92
N ASP A 72 -5.62 18.03 -0.05
CA ASP A 72 -4.56 18.93 -0.46
C ASP A 72 -3.16 18.45 -0.07
N ARG A 73 -3.07 17.37 0.69
CA ARG A 73 -1.75 16.87 1.12
C ARG A 73 -1.31 15.73 0.25
N ASP A 74 -0.02 15.70 -0.01
CA ASP A 74 0.59 14.67 -0.84
C ASP A 74 0.48 13.28 -0.20
N ILE A 75 0.49 12.29 -1.06
CA ILE A 75 0.49 10.88 -0.66
C ILE A 75 1.77 10.27 -1.21
N THR A 76 2.38 9.38 -0.46
CA THR A 76 3.56 8.66 -0.91
C THR A 76 3.21 7.19 -1.10
N LEU A 77 3.55 6.66 -2.25
CA LEU A 77 3.33 5.25 -2.57
C LEU A 77 4.68 4.57 -2.76
N TYR A 78 5.02 3.70 -1.84
CA TYR A 78 6.23 2.88 -1.96
C TYR A 78 5.89 1.63 -2.74
N ILE A 79 6.72 1.29 -3.70
CA ILE A 79 6.49 0.16 -4.58
C ILE A 79 7.65 -0.81 -4.50
N ASN A 80 7.32 -2.06 -4.19
CA ASN A 80 8.26 -3.16 -4.28
C ASN A 80 7.47 -4.36 -4.78
N SER A 81 7.24 -4.41 -6.09
CA SER A 81 6.31 -5.36 -6.66
C SER A 81 6.86 -5.96 -7.95
N PRO A 82 6.68 -7.26 -8.15
CA PRO A 82 7.06 -7.89 -9.42
C PRO A 82 6.07 -7.58 -10.54
N GLY A 83 5.00 -6.86 -10.26
CA GLY A 83 3.97 -6.60 -11.25
C GLY A 83 2.81 -7.54 -11.07
N GLY A 84 2.14 -7.85 -12.16
CA GLY A 84 1.00 -8.77 -12.11
C GLY A 84 -0.05 -8.39 -13.12
N SER A 85 -1.29 -8.35 -12.69
CA SER A 85 -2.43 -8.10 -13.56
C SER A 85 -2.40 -6.68 -14.12
N PHE A 86 -2.45 -6.58 -15.43
CA PHE A 86 -2.49 -5.29 -16.08
C PHE A 86 -3.79 -4.55 -15.78
N THR A 87 -4.90 -5.28 -15.72
CA THR A 87 -6.20 -4.69 -15.41
C THR A 87 -6.21 -4.11 -14.00
N ALA A 88 -5.68 -4.87 -13.05
CA ALA A 88 -5.63 -4.40 -11.67
C ALA A 88 -4.73 -3.17 -11.55
N MET A 89 -3.61 -3.18 -12.25
CA MET A 89 -2.71 -2.03 -12.25
C MET A 89 -3.41 -0.79 -12.82
N THR A 90 -4.19 -0.98 -13.88
CA THR A 90 -4.91 0.12 -14.49
C THR A 90 -5.89 0.75 -13.51
N ALA A 91 -6.53 -0.07 -12.68
CA ALA A 91 -7.45 0.45 -11.67
C ALA A 91 -6.72 1.35 -10.66
N ILE A 92 -5.53 0.93 -10.24
CA ILE A 92 -4.73 1.76 -9.35
C ILE A 92 -4.33 3.06 -10.05
N TYR A 93 -3.87 2.95 -11.28
CA TYR A 93 -3.44 4.10 -12.05
C TYR A 93 -4.58 5.10 -12.22
N ASP A 94 -5.75 4.61 -12.58
CA ASP A 94 -6.89 5.49 -12.78
C ASP A 94 -7.27 6.19 -11.48
N THR A 95 -7.20 5.49 -10.37
CA THR A 95 -7.48 6.10 -9.08
C THR A 95 -6.47 7.19 -8.76
N MET A 96 -5.20 6.94 -9.03
CA MET A 96 -4.15 7.94 -8.82
C MET A 96 -4.40 9.20 -9.65
N GLN A 97 -4.92 9.03 -10.86
CA GLN A 97 -5.25 10.17 -11.70
C GLN A 97 -6.52 10.88 -11.26
N PHE A 98 -7.43 10.14 -10.67
CA PHE A 98 -8.74 10.66 -10.30
C PHE A 98 -8.68 11.53 -9.04
N ILE A 99 -7.90 11.14 -8.05
CA ILE A 99 -7.89 11.85 -6.77
C ILE A 99 -7.10 13.14 -6.90
N ARG A 100 -7.40 14.06 -5.99
CA ARG A 100 -6.80 15.38 -6.02
C ARG A 100 -5.36 15.45 -5.50
N PRO A 101 -5.00 14.73 -4.42
CA PRO A 101 -3.64 14.83 -3.91
C PRO A 101 -2.61 14.41 -4.94
N GLU A 102 -1.45 15.05 -4.89
CA GLU A 102 -0.30 14.61 -5.65
C GLU A 102 0.24 13.35 -5.02
N ILE A 103 0.73 12.45 -5.85
CA ILE A 103 1.24 11.19 -5.36
C ILE A 103 2.71 11.08 -5.74
N GLN A 104 3.56 10.91 -4.74
CA GLN A 104 4.97 10.64 -4.96
C GLN A 104 5.16 9.14 -4.92
N THR A 105 5.82 8.59 -5.92
CA THR A 105 6.08 7.16 -5.97
C THR A 105 7.56 6.92 -5.73
N VAL A 106 7.85 5.90 -4.94
CA VAL A 106 9.22 5.55 -4.58
C VAL A 106 9.39 4.06 -4.83
N CYS A 107 10.37 3.70 -5.64
CA CYS A 107 10.68 2.31 -5.89
C CYS A 107 11.69 1.83 -4.86
N LEU A 108 11.30 0.84 -4.08
CA LEU A 108 12.19 0.21 -3.12
C LEU A 108 12.34 -1.23 -3.56
N GLY A 109 13.49 -1.55 -4.09
CA GLY A 109 13.72 -2.89 -4.56
C GLY A 109 13.30 -3.07 -6.00
N GLN A 110 12.03 -3.29 -6.24
CA GLN A 110 11.57 -3.68 -7.55
C GLN A 110 10.24 -3.06 -7.92
N ALA A 111 10.14 -2.60 -9.16
CA ALA A 111 8.86 -2.22 -9.73
C ALA A 111 8.88 -2.73 -11.16
N ALA A 112 8.45 -3.95 -11.33
CA ALA A 112 8.58 -4.63 -12.61
C ALA A 112 7.25 -4.69 -13.33
N SER A 113 7.32 -4.75 -14.63
CA SER A 113 6.17 -5.01 -15.47
C SER A 113 5.06 -3.99 -15.20
N ALA A 114 3.87 -4.44 -14.83
CA ALA A 114 2.75 -3.53 -14.62
C ALA A 114 3.03 -2.50 -13.53
N ALA A 115 3.77 -2.86 -12.49
CA ALA A 115 4.04 -1.93 -11.42
C ALA A 115 4.92 -0.76 -11.85
N ALA A 116 5.73 -0.96 -12.88
CA ALA A 116 6.62 0.11 -13.37
C ALA A 116 5.81 1.28 -13.91
N VAL A 117 4.64 1.02 -14.43
CA VAL A 117 3.82 2.08 -15.02
C VAL A 117 3.42 3.10 -13.97
N LEU A 118 3.22 2.65 -12.72
CA LEU A 118 2.79 3.55 -11.66
C LEU A 118 3.83 4.60 -11.34
N LEU A 119 5.11 4.32 -11.62
CA LEU A 119 6.17 5.27 -11.35
C LEU A 119 6.15 6.48 -12.26
N ASP A 120 5.50 6.36 -13.41
CA ASP A 120 5.52 7.42 -14.42
C ASP A 120 4.24 8.23 -14.46
N ARG A 121 3.41 8.07 -13.47
CA ARG A 121 2.12 8.68 -13.58
C ARG A 121 2.14 10.06 -12.99
N LYS A 122 1.10 10.49 -12.52
CA LYS A 122 0.83 11.79 -12.01
C LYS A 122 1.85 12.29 -10.99
N SER A 123 2.65 11.45 -10.46
CA SER A 123 3.46 11.70 -9.29
C SER A 123 4.85 12.20 -9.63
N THR A 124 5.48 12.76 -8.61
CA THR A 124 6.90 13.00 -8.63
C THR A 124 7.58 11.68 -8.34
N ARG A 125 8.47 11.30 -9.24
CA ARG A 125 9.09 10.03 -9.13
C ARG A 125 10.38 10.12 -8.34
N LEU A 126 10.44 9.37 -7.24
CA LEU A 126 11.64 9.26 -6.44
C LEU A 126 12.14 7.84 -6.55
N ASN A 127 13.39 7.69 -6.95
CA ASN A 127 13.89 6.38 -7.28
C ASN A 127 15.09 6.06 -6.43
N SER A 128 14.88 5.36 -5.34
CA SER A 128 15.96 5.06 -4.43
C SER A 128 16.83 3.93 -4.91
N SER A 129 16.30 3.03 -5.70
CA SER A 129 17.09 1.90 -6.17
C SER A 129 17.31 1.96 -7.63
N HIS A 130 16.91 2.94 -8.22
CA HIS A 130 17.17 3.20 -9.55
C HIS A 130 16.75 2.20 -10.50
N GLU A 131 16.28 1.15 -10.13
CA GLU A 131 16.10 0.19 -11.14
C GLU A 131 14.71 -0.27 -11.19
N PHE A 132 14.11 -0.30 -12.34
CA PHE A 132 12.88 -1.02 -12.50
C PHE A 132 12.92 -1.70 -13.84
N VAL A 133 12.13 -2.74 -13.93
CA VAL A 133 12.13 -3.60 -15.08
C VAL A 133 10.77 -3.52 -15.71
N SER A 134 10.75 -3.23 -16.96
CA SER A 134 9.45 -3.16 -17.64
C SER A 134 8.95 -4.47 -18.12
#